data_91a1b621ab09cff046203d1455ce4b65
#
_entry.id   91a1b621ab09cff046203d1455ce4b65
#
_cell.length_a   1.000
_cell.length_b   1.000
_cell.length_c   1.000
_cell.angle_alpha   90.00
_cell.angle_beta   90.00
_cell.angle_gamma   90.00
#
_symmetry.space_group_name_H-M   'P 1'
#
loop_
_entity.id
_entity.type
_entity.pdbx_description
1 polymer ?
#
loop_
_entity_poly.entity_id
_entity_poly.type
_entity_poly.pdbx_seq_one_letter_code
_entity_poly.pdbx_strand_id
1 'polypeptide(L)'
;MTEIRQPIVTVAGHVDHGKTSILDKIRGTSIQEGEAGGITQKISFTTLPGKDIQKRSGEILEKFKIPLEIPGLLFIDTPGHAAFTNLRKRGGSLADIAVLVIDINDGIKPQTAEVLQILKANKTPFIIALNKLDNISGWQTPKSLLSLEGIEQQATNVKQNFEEKFYTIIGSLYSHGITAEMYSKITDFTKNVAIVPCSAETGEGINEILAMITALSQKFLKEKIEIRELGKGVVLEVKKDKATNFLECILYDGKLSNKNEIAIASMEEGAIQTKIRNIQEAQPLNKGYKTETEVEAATGIKLQITSKEEILPGMPFQVINEENTLEKISEEFAEEISEEIQTSKTGIVVKADSLGSLEALLVLLKQKQIPVIKAGIGPITKKDIYMTNTLPEEDKILLGFNIQLAEDLEDLDELKNIKILTDLVVYKLIENFEEWKAEKMKDIERKKLEELPTISKITILDFVFRNSSPAVFGVEVKGGVLKNRERFINQNDEKIGQIKEIQHEKNNVQEATKGQEVAISIPGVNFERQLKVDESLYTNLSETEFRKFKKHKNLLTSEEKKVLQEIAQIKRRENPTWGI
;
A
#
# COMPACT_ATOMS: atom_id res chain seq x y z
N MET A 1 -16.56 29.16 30.17
CA MET A 1 -15.39 28.28 29.91
C MET A 1 -15.86 27.34 28.84
N THR A 2 -15.16 27.28 27.72
CA THR A 2 -15.44 26.30 26.68
C THR A 2 -15.28 24.91 27.27
N GLU A 3 -16.26 24.04 27.09
CA GLU A 3 -16.17 22.64 27.48
C GLU A 3 -15.15 21.93 26.58
N ILE A 4 -14.24 21.18 27.18
CA ILE A 4 -13.23 20.42 26.47
C ILE A 4 -13.57 18.92 26.55
N ARG A 5 -13.45 18.23 25.40
CA ARG A 5 -13.60 16.78 25.33
C ARG A 5 -12.30 16.08 25.70
N GLN A 6 -12.41 14.81 25.95
CA GLN A 6 -11.22 13.98 26.10
C GLN A 6 -10.47 13.85 24.77
N PRO A 7 -9.11 13.91 24.79
CA PRO A 7 -8.30 13.64 23.62
C PRO A 7 -8.47 12.21 23.11
N ILE A 8 -8.47 12.06 21.79
CA ILE A 8 -8.50 10.76 21.12
C ILE A 8 -7.06 10.30 20.90
N VAL A 9 -6.71 9.16 21.47
CA VAL A 9 -5.37 8.57 21.44
C VAL A 9 -5.40 7.28 20.64
N THR A 10 -4.55 7.18 19.63
CA THR A 10 -4.37 5.93 18.89
C THR A 10 -3.06 5.27 19.26
N VAL A 11 -3.04 3.93 19.30
CA VAL A 11 -1.84 3.14 19.59
C VAL A 11 -1.42 2.38 18.33
N ALA A 12 -0.17 2.58 17.92
CA ALA A 12 0.35 2.10 16.68
C ALA A 12 1.71 1.43 16.81
N GLY A 13 2.13 0.70 15.80
CA GLY A 13 3.41 0.03 15.74
C GLY A 13 3.33 -1.32 15.06
N HIS A 14 4.44 -1.99 14.96
CA HIS A 14 4.54 -3.31 14.32
C HIS A 14 3.72 -4.38 15.07
N VAL A 15 3.34 -5.46 14.36
CA VAL A 15 2.80 -6.68 14.99
C VAL A 15 3.82 -7.15 16.05
N ASP A 16 3.34 -7.69 17.16
CA ASP A 16 4.14 -8.22 18.29
C ASP A 16 4.98 -7.20 19.08
N HIS A 17 4.93 -5.89 18.78
CA HIS A 17 5.59 -4.87 19.59
C HIS A 17 4.88 -4.56 20.92
N GLY A 18 3.69 -5.15 21.16
CA GLY A 18 2.96 -5.07 22.44
C GLY A 18 1.98 -3.91 22.53
N LYS A 19 1.34 -3.50 21.42
CA LYS A 19 0.30 -2.46 21.40
C LYS A 19 -0.87 -2.80 22.32
N THR A 20 -1.47 -3.98 22.12
CA THR A 20 -2.60 -4.47 22.91
C THR A 20 -2.20 -4.70 24.35
N SER A 21 -0.99 -5.20 24.61
CA SER A 21 -0.45 -5.39 25.96
C SER A 21 -0.34 -4.07 26.74
N ILE A 22 0.09 -2.98 26.10
CA ILE A 22 0.12 -1.63 26.72
C ILE A 22 -1.30 -1.19 27.06
N LEU A 23 -2.27 -1.36 26.15
CA LEU A 23 -3.66 -1.01 26.39
C LEU A 23 -4.28 -1.87 27.48
N ASP A 24 -3.99 -3.16 27.52
CA ASP A 24 -4.44 -4.05 28.59
C ASP A 24 -3.91 -3.63 29.96
N LYS A 25 -2.64 -3.22 30.01
CA LYS A 25 -2.06 -2.69 31.25
C LYS A 25 -2.72 -1.37 31.68
N ILE A 26 -3.11 -0.53 30.73
CA ILE A 26 -3.88 0.69 30.99
C ILE A 26 -5.29 0.35 31.48
N ARG A 27 -5.95 -0.63 30.89
CA ARG A 27 -7.30 -1.10 31.27
C ARG A 27 -7.32 -1.83 32.61
N GLY A 28 -6.23 -2.51 32.94
CA GLY A 28 -6.18 -3.50 34.03
C GLY A 28 -6.89 -4.80 33.67
N THR A 29 -6.80 -5.21 32.40
CA THR A 29 -7.40 -6.41 31.80
C THR A 29 -6.35 -7.25 31.07
N SER A 30 -6.71 -8.45 30.65
CA SER A 30 -5.87 -9.38 29.87
C SER A 30 -6.61 -9.81 28.59
N ILE A 31 -7.01 -8.85 27.76
CA ILE A 31 -7.77 -9.13 26.52
C ILE A 31 -6.90 -9.89 25.53
N GLN A 32 -5.62 -9.57 25.42
CA GLN A 32 -4.67 -10.20 24.52
C GLN A 32 -4.60 -11.73 24.71
N GLU A 33 -4.69 -12.21 25.95
CA GLU A 33 -4.66 -13.66 26.24
C GLU A 33 -5.89 -14.41 25.70
N GLY A 34 -7.00 -13.69 25.47
CA GLY A 34 -8.25 -14.26 24.95
C GLY A 34 -8.40 -14.22 23.43
N GLU A 35 -7.53 -13.50 22.72
CA GLU A 35 -7.58 -13.38 21.27
C GLU A 35 -6.74 -14.46 20.56
N ALA A 36 -7.30 -15.05 19.49
CA ALA A 36 -6.59 -16.07 18.70
C ALA A 36 -5.32 -15.50 18.07
N GLY A 37 -4.17 -16.03 18.48
CA GLY A 37 -2.85 -15.57 18.03
C GLY A 37 -2.33 -14.30 18.72
N GLY A 38 -3.01 -13.80 19.77
CA GLY A 38 -2.58 -12.61 20.54
C GLY A 38 -2.59 -11.30 19.74
N ILE A 39 -3.32 -11.24 18.62
CA ILE A 39 -3.43 -10.06 17.74
C ILE A 39 -4.85 -9.50 17.79
N THR A 40 -4.97 -8.18 17.92
CA THR A 40 -6.26 -7.49 17.92
C THR A 40 -6.95 -7.63 16.57
N GLN A 41 -8.14 -8.24 16.56
CA GLN A 41 -8.94 -8.48 15.36
C GLN A 41 -10.16 -7.54 15.25
N LYS A 42 -10.52 -6.85 16.33
CA LYS A 42 -11.69 -5.96 16.40
C LYS A 42 -11.29 -4.59 16.94
N ILE A 43 -11.92 -3.55 16.39
CA ILE A 43 -11.78 -2.20 16.94
C ILE A 43 -12.36 -2.18 18.35
N SER A 44 -11.62 -1.64 19.29
CA SER A 44 -12.09 -1.45 20.66
C SER A 44 -11.80 -0.05 21.19
N PHE A 45 -12.69 0.43 22.07
CA PHE A 45 -12.59 1.74 22.70
C PHE A 45 -12.24 1.58 24.16
N THR A 46 -11.31 2.38 24.65
CA THR A 46 -10.97 2.43 26.06
C THR A 46 -11.00 3.86 26.53
N THR A 47 -12.05 4.23 27.25
CA THR A 47 -12.10 5.51 27.97
C THR A 47 -11.40 5.36 29.31
N LEU A 48 -10.36 6.17 29.53
CA LEU A 48 -9.67 6.30 30.81
C LEU A 48 -10.09 7.61 31.47
N PRO A 49 -10.94 7.59 32.51
CA PRO A 49 -11.40 8.81 33.19
C PRO A 49 -10.25 9.59 33.83
N GLY A 50 -10.37 10.91 33.91
CA GLY A 50 -9.38 11.78 34.55
C GLY A 50 -9.03 11.39 35.99
N LYS A 51 -10.00 10.85 36.75
CA LYS A 51 -9.77 10.34 38.11
C LYS A 51 -8.74 9.19 38.13
N ASP A 52 -8.79 8.31 37.14
CA ASP A 52 -7.86 7.20 37.05
C ASP A 52 -6.48 7.68 36.55
N ILE A 53 -6.44 8.69 35.69
CA ILE A 53 -5.18 9.36 35.29
C ILE A 53 -4.53 10.01 36.51
N GLN A 54 -5.29 10.77 37.29
CA GLN A 54 -4.81 11.43 38.53
C GLN A 54 -4.25 10.41 39.52
N LYS A 55 -4.95 9.29 39.71
CA LYS A 55 -4.51 8.22 40.62
C LYS A 55 -3.19 7.57 40.18
N ARG A 56 -2.99 7.37 38.86
CA ARG A 56 -1.82 6.65 38.32
C ARG A 56 -0.62 7.56 38.06
N SER A 57 -0.87 8.75 37.53
CA SER A 57 0.16 9.64 37.00
C SER A 57 0.19 11.00 37.68
N GLY A 58 -0.65 11.23 38.73
CA GLY A 58 -0.75 12.51 39.42
C GLY A 58 0.58 13.01 39.97
N GLU A 59 1.34 12.16 40.65
CA GLU A 59 2.67 12.50 41.18
C GLU A 59 3.64 12.92 40.09
N ILE A 60 3.57 12.29 38.92
CA ILE A 60 4.42 12.61 37.76
C ILE A 60 4.01 13.98 37.18
N LEU A 61 2.71 14.21 37.03
CA LEU A 61 2.17 15.49 36.53
C LEU A 61 2.50 16.65 37.48
N GLU A 62 2.40 16.44 38.81
CA GLU A 62 2.81 17.43 39.80
C GLU A 62 4.30 17.75 39.73
N LYS A 63 5.16 16.74 39.54
CA LYS A 63 6.59 16.91 39.37
C LYS A 63 6.92 17.79 38.15
N PHE A 64 6.14 17.68 37.07
CA PHE A 64 6.22 18.52 35.90
C PHE A 64 5.41 19.82 35.99
N LYS A 65 4.72 20.08 37.11
CA LYS A 65 3.85 21.25 37.33
C LYS A 65 2.72 21.38 36.29
N ILE A 66 2.15 20.27 35.89
CA ILE A 66 1.05 20.20 34.91
C ILE A 66 -0.24 19.81 35.63
N PRO A 67 -1.22 20.73 35.77
CA PRO A 67 -2.51 20.40 36.32
C PRO A 67 -3.31 19.50 35.37
N LEU A 68 -4.15 18.60 35.88
CA LEU A 68 -5.04 17.79 35.07
C LEU A 68 -6.30 18.60 34.73
N GLU A 69 -6.45 19.03 33.48
CA GLU A 69 -7.60 19.81 32.99
C GLU A 69 -8.55 18.98 32.11
N ILE A 70 -8.06 17.90 31.45
CA ILE A 70 -8.87 17.06 30.56
C ILE A 70 -9.75 16.10 31.35
N PRO A 71 -11.00 15.79 30.89
CA PRO A 71 -11.92 14.88 31.57
C PRO A 71 -11.44 13.42 31.54
N GLY A 72 -10.59 13.05 30.61
CA GLY A 72 -10.08 11.70 30.43
C GLY A 72 -9.27 11.55 29.13
N LEU A 73 -9.03 10.31 28.73
CA LEU A 73 -8.41 9.94 27.46
C LEU A 73 -9.26 8.86 26.79
N LEU A 74 -9.52 8.97 25.48
CA LEU A 74 -10.15 7.92 24.68
C LEU A 74 -9.07 7.20 23.87
N PHE A 75 -8.73 5.98 24.25
CA PHE A 75 -7.86 5.13 23.46
C PHE A 75 -8.67 4.35 22.44
N ILE A 76 -8.15 4.31 21.19
CA ILE A 76 -8.68 3.49 20.13
C ILE A 76 -7.66 2.41 19.84
N ASP A 77 -8.08 1.16 20.07
CA ASP A 77 -7.32 -0.03 19.67
C ASP A 77 -7.87 -0.54 18.35
N THR A 78 -7.01 -0.66 17.38
CA THR A 78 -7.40 -1.02 16.03
C THR A 78 -6.49 -2.10 15.49
N PRO A 79 -7.03 -3.07 14.72
CA PRO A 79 -6.24 -4.14 14.13
C PRO A 79 -5.16 -3.58 13.18
N GLY A 80 -3.90 -3.78 13.54
CA GLY A 80 -2.74 -3.51 12.68
C GLY A 80 -2.68 -2.14 12.02
N HIS A 81 -2.39 -2.12 10.70
CA HIS A 81 -2.24 -0.91 9.88
C HIS A 81 -3.54 -0.18 9.55
N ALA A 82 -4.65 -0.90 9.43
CA ALA A 82 -5.96 -0.35 9.10
C ALA A 82 -6.40 0.78 10.04
N ALA A 83 -5.83 0.78 11.25
CA ALA A 83 -6.08 1.78 12.27
C ALA A 83 -5.86 3.22 11.83
N PHE A 84 -4.75 3.46 11.15
CA PHE A 84 -4.35 4.83 10.80
C PHE A 84 -4.98 5.32 9.50
N THR A 85 -5.23 4.40 8.59
CA THR A 85 -5.85 4.72 7.31
C THR A 85 -7.34 4.98 7.46
N ASN A 86 -8.03 4.28 8.38
CA ASN A 86 -9.47 4.41 8.59
C ASN A 86 -9.87 5.52 9.59
N LEU A 87 -8.90 6.09 10.32
CA LEU A 87 -9.16 7.10 11.34
C LEU A 87 -8.81 8.51 10.86
N ARG A 88 -9.42 8.93 9.76
CA ARG A 88 -9.29 10.30 9.24
C ARG A 88 -10.55 11.10 9.47
N LYS A 89 -10.37 12.40 9.63
CA LYS A 89 -11.42 13.43 9.59
C LYS A 89 -10.98 14.49 8.60
N ARG A 90 -11.89 15.30 8.11
CA ARG A 90 -11.59 16.42 7.20
C ARG A 90 -10.34 17.20 7.67
N GLY A 91 -9.32 17.21 6.83
CA GLY A 91 -8.08 17.93 7.07
C GLY A 91 -7.07 17.27 8.02
N GLY A 92 -7.17 15.95 8.31
CA GLY A 92 -6.15 15.27 9.09
C GLY A 92 -6.56 13.98 9.79
N SER A 93 -5.78 13.58 10.79
CA SER A 93 -6.05 12.39 11.60
C SER A 93 -7.24 12.58 12.53
N LEU A 94 -8.04 11.54 12.73
CA LEU A 94 -9.07 11.49 13.77
C LEU A 94 -8.45 11.49 15.16
N ALA A 95 -7.29 10.84 15.31
CA ALA A 95 -6.55 10.85 16.55
C ALA A 95 -5.92 12.23 16.80
N ASP A 96 -6.10 12.75 17.99
CA ASP A 96 -5.49 14.01 18.41
C ASP A 96 -4.01 13.81 18.74
N ILE A 97 -3.64 12.63 19.27
CA ILE A 97 -2.27 12.23 19.58
C ILE A 97 -2.11 10.73 19.36
N ALA A 98 -0.90 10.29 18.97
CA ALA A 98 -0.60 8.88 18.80
C ALA A 98 0.48 8.38 19.76
N VAL A 99 0.43 7.09 20.08
CA VAL A 99 1.49 6.35 20.79
C VAL A 99 2.07 5.34 19.82
N LEU A 100 3.29 5.57 19.38
CA LEU A 100 4.03 4.64 18.55
C LEU A 100 4.80 3.65 19.41
N VAL A 101 4.43 2.37 19.35
CA VAL A 101 5.05 1.31 20.14
C VAL A 101 6.19 0.68 19.32
N ILE A 102 7.38 0.70 19.90
CA ILE A 102 8.58 0.09 19.32
C ILE A 102 9.17 -0.89 20.34
N ASP A 103 9.45 -2.11 19.91
CA ASP A 103 10.21 -3.06 20.71
C ASP A 103 11.70 -2.63 20.73
N ILE A 104 12.27 -2.48 21.93
CA ILE A 104 13.67 -2.04 22.10
C ILE A 104 14.66 -3.03 21.49
N ASN A 105 14.32 -4.30 21.38
CA ASN A 105 15.20 -5.35 20.84
C ASN A 105 15.12 -5.44 19.32
N ASP A 106 13.95 -5.17 18.76
CA ASP A 106 13.67 -5.27 17.32
C ASP A 106 13.92 -3.97 16.54
N GLY A 107 13.73 -2.83 17.18
CA GLY A 107 13.89 -1.51 16.58
C GLY A 107 12.79 -1.17 15.57
N ILE A 108 13.14 -0.38 14.54
CA ILE A 108 12.21 0.07 13.51
C ILE A 108 12.06 -0.97 12.43
N LYS A 109 10.88 -1.56 12.33
CA LYS A 109 10.47 -2.49 11.27
C LYS A 109 9.82 -1.73 10.10
N PRO A 110 9.67 -2.33 8.91
CA PRO A 110 9.02 -1.68 7.75
C PRO A 110 7.66 -1.07 8.08
N GLN A 111 6.84 -1.79 8.83
CA GLN A 111 5.53 -1.30 9.29
C GLN A 111 5.65 -0.08 10.22
N THR A 112 6.64 -0.05 11.12
CA THR A 112 6.89 1.11 11.97
C THR A 112 7.29 2.32 11.16
N ALA A 113 8.11 2.14 10.11
CA ALA A 113 8.49 3.19 9.19
C ALA A 113 7.28 3.76 8.42
N GLU A 114 6.34 2.91 8.03
CA GLU A 114 5.07 3.30 7.41
C GLU A 114 4.25 4.20 8.33
N VAL A 115 4.03 3.75 9.56
CA VAL A 115 3.29 4.53 10.57
C VAL A 115 3.93 5.90 10.79
N LEU A 116 5.26 5.97 10.88
CA LEU A 116 6.00 7.22 11.02
C LEU A 116 5.73 8.17 9.84
N GLN A 117 5.71 7.68 8.61
CA GLN A 117 5.39 8.49 7.43
C GLN A 117 3.94 8.99 7.45
N ILE A 118 2.98 8.15 7.84
CA ILE A 118 1.57 8.53 7.95
C ILE A 118 1.38 9.61 9.03
N LEU A 119 1.98 9.43 10.22
CA LEU A 119 1.92 10.42 11.30
C LEU A 119 2.51 11.77 10.89
N LYS A 120 3.62 11.74 10.16
CA LYS A 120 4.28 12.94 9.62
C LYS A 120 3.42 13.62 8.55
N ALA A 121 2.87 12.86 7.61
CA ALA A 121 2.00 13.39 6.54
C ALA A 121 0.74 14.05 7.11
N ASN A 122 0.13 13.44 8.14
CA ASN A 122 -1.06 13.95 8.79
C ASN A 122 -0.76 15.02 9.87
N LYS A 123 0.51 15.34 10.11
CA LYS A 123 0.95 16.24 11.19
C LYS A 123 0.36 15.88 12.56
N THR A 124 0.16 14.59 12.81
CA THR A 124 -0.36 14.07 14.07
C THR A 124 0.77 14.07 15.10
N PRO A 125 0.63 14.76 16.25
CA PRO A 125 1.63 14.66 17.31
C PRO A 125 1.66 13.25 17.87
N PHE A 126 2.83 12.77 18.24
CA PHE A 126 2.99 11.43 18.79
C PHE A 126 4.13 11.34 19.79
N ILE A 127 4.06 10.32 20.63
CA ILE A 127 5.14 9.87 21.50
C ILE A 127 5.56 8.47 21.12
N ILE A 128 6.74 8.05 21.51
CA ILE A 128 7.26 6.69 21.30
C ILE A 128 7.27 5.97 22.64
N ALA A 129 6.51 4.88 22.71
CA ALA A 129 6.57 3.91 23.79
C ALA A 129 7.62 2.85 23.43
N LEU A 130 8.80 2.93 24.02
CA LEU A 130 9.89 1.99 23.80
C LEU A 130 9.72 0.79 24.71
N ASN A 131 9.02 -0.23 24.19
CA ASN A 131 8.48 -1.35 24.95
C ASN A 131 9.45 -2.52 25.08
N LYS A 132 9.12 -3.44 26.00
CA LYS A 132 9.82 -4.69 26.31
C LYS A 132 11.20 -4.49 26.94
N LEU A 133 11.30 -3.54 27.88
CA LEU A 133 12.51 -3.37 28.72
C LEU A 133 12.86 -4.65 29.49
N ASP A 134 11.84 -5.35 29.95
CA ASP A 134 11.96 -6.64 30.66
C ASP A 134 12.70 -7.71 29.86
N ASN A 135 12.72 -7.63 28.54
CA ASN A 135 13.43 -8.56 27.65
C ASN A 135 14.92 -8.21 27.45
N ILE A 136 15.40 -7.13 28.06
CA ILE A 136 16.84 -6.87 28.11
C ILE A 136 17.48 -7.81 29.10
N SER A 137 18.49 -8.56 28.66
CA SER A 137 19.15 -9.56 29.51
C SER A 137 19.69 -8.92 30.80
N GLY A 138 19.23 -9.42 31.95
CA GLY A 138 19.61 -8.96 33.29
C GLY A 138 18.84 -7.75 33.79
N TRP A 139 17.80 -7.28 33.06
CA TRP A 139 16.95 -6.17 33.51
C TRP A 139 16.23 -6.49 34.82
N GLN A 140 16.22 -5.53 35.73
CA GLN A 140 15.50 -5.61 37.01
C GLN A 140 14.46 -4.50 37.09
N THR A 141 13.18 -4.88 37.15
CA THR A 141 12.07 -3.93 37.23
C THR A 141 12.06 -3.25 38.62
N PRO A 142 12.03 -1.90 38.68
CA PRO A 142 11.99 -1.18 39.95
C PRO A 142 10.64 -1.33 40.63
N LYS A 143 10.62 -1.26 41.96
CA LYS A 143 9.35 -1.32 42.75
C LYS A 143 8.42 -0.15 42.46
N SER A 144 8.96 1.01 42.11
CA SER A 144 8.19 2.21 41.77
C SER A 144 7.51 2.11 40.41
N LEU A 145 7.92 1.15 39.57
CA LEU A 145 7.52 1.02 38.15
C LEU A 145 7.81 2.27 37.29
N LEU A 146 8.71 3.15 37.76
CA LEU A 146 9.17 4.32 37.00
C LEU A 146 10.37 3.95 36.14
N SER A 147 10.26 4.21 34.84
CA SER A 147 11.27 3.80 33.86
C SER A 147 12.66 4.46 34.08
N LEU A 148 12.68 5.73 34.51
CA LEU A 148 13.95 6.43 34.80
C LEU A 148 14.65 5.82 36.01
N GLU A 149 13.93 5.53 37.09
CA GLU A 149 14.50 4.86 38.25
C GLU A 149 14.95 3.44 37.90
N GLY A 150 14.18 2.75 37.06
CA GLY A 150 14.56 1.46 36.52
C GLY A 150 15.89 1.50 35.82
N ILE A 151 16.09 2.44 34.90
CA ILE A 151 17.35 2.62 34.17
C ILE A 151 18.50 2.93 35.14
N GLU A 152 18.28 3.79 36.14
CA GLU A 152 19.33 4.19 37.10
C GLU A 152 19.77 3.05 38.01
N GLN A 153 18.88 2.13 38.36
CA GLN A 153 19.13 1.01 39.26
C GLN A 153 19.79 -0.19 38.59
N GLN A 154 19.85 -0.24 37.23
CA GLN A 154 20.46 -1.36 36.51
C GLN A 154 21.97 -1.49 36.76
N ALA A 155 22.48 -2.72 36.70
CA ALA A 155 23.89 -2.98 36.65
C ALA A 155 24.55 -2.32 35.41
N THR A 156 25.83 -1.95 35.53
CA THR A 156 26.54 -1.18 34.49
C THR A 156 26.44 -1.80 33.08
N ASN A 157 26.61 -3.14 33.01
CA ASN A 157 26.53 -3.86 31.73
C ASN A 157 25.11 -3.83 31.12
N VAL A 158 24.08 -3.88 31.96
CA VAL A 158 22.67 -3.80 31.51
C VAL A 158 22.34 -2.39 31.04
N LYS A 159 22.83 -1.37 31.77
CA LYS A 159 22.73 0.03 31.38
C LYS A 159 23.37 0.32 30.02
N GLN A 160 24.59 -0.19 29.82
CA GLN A 160 25.28 -0.04 28.51
C GLN A 160 24.51 -0.70 27.38
N ASN A 161 23.96 -1.90 27.58
CA ASN A 161 23.15 -2.60 26.59
C ASN A 161 21.86 -1.80 26.26
N PHE A 162 21.20 -1.24 27.28
CA PHE A 162 20.04 -0.35 27.07
C PHE A 162 20.43 0.88 26.25
N GLU A 163 21.51 1.59 26.62
CA GLU A 163 21.98 2.79 25.94
C GLU A 163 22.34 2.52 24.47
N GLU A 164 23.04 1.42 24.19
CA GLU A 164 23.39 1.02 22.83
C GLU A 164 22.13 0.83 21.96
N LYS A 165 21.14 0.08 22.45
CA LYS A 165 19.88 -0.12 21.76
C LYS A 165 19.09 1.17 21.59
N PHE A 166 19.02 1.99 22.63
CA PHE A 166 18.33 3.28 22.64
C PHE A 166 18.90 4.23 21.58
N TYR A 167 20.23 4.42 21.55
CA TYR A 167 20.85 5.30 20.55
C TYR A 167 20.80 4.73 19.14
N THR A 168 20.79 3.41 18.97
CA THR A 168 20.57 2.77 17.67
C THR A 168 19.18 3.13 17.12
N ILE A 169 18.14 3.12 17.97
CA ILE A 169 16.77 3.51 17.59
C ILE A 169 16.72 5.01 17.27
N ILE A 170 17.35 5.87 18.06
CA ILE A 170 17.43 7.32 17.77
C ILE A 170 18.08 7.56 16.39
N GLY A 171 19.19 6.87 16.09
CA GLY A 171 19.85 6.97 14.78
C GLY A 171 18.95 6.54 13.64
N SER A 172 18.19 5.45 13.84
CA SER A 172 17.21 4.99 12.86
C SER A 172 16.05 5.97 12.68
N LEU A 173 15.50 6.56 13.75
CA LEU A 173 14.47 7.61 13.68
C LEU A 173 14.98 8.83 12.91
N TYR A 174 16.22 9.23 13.16
CA TYR A 174 16.85 10.36 12.46
C TYR A 174 16.95 10.10 10.95
N SER A 175 17.26 8.88 10.52
CA SER A 175 17.27 8.51 9.10
C SER A 175 15.91 8.64 8.43
N HIS A 176 14.81 8.51 9.20
CA HIS A 176 13.44 8.80 8.75
C HIS A 176 13.03 10.27 8.90
N GLY A 177 13.96 11.17 9.27
CA GLY A 177 13.74 12.60 9.43
C GLY A 177 12.93 12.95 10.68
N ILE A 178 13.11 12.19 11.77
CA ILE A 178 12.48 12.42 13.06
C ILE A 178 13.56 12.59 14.12
N THR A 179 13.54 13.74 14.79
CA THR A 179 14.39 13.99 15.95
C THR A 179 13.66 13.53 17.20
N ALA A 180 14.25 12.63 17.95
CA ALA A 180 13.65 12.06 19.16
C ALA A 180 14.68 12.00 20.30
N GLU A 181 14.19 12.11 21.54
CA GLU A 181 15.02 12.05 22.73
C GLU A 181 14.24 11.46 23.91
N MET A 182 14.93 11.05 24.96
CA MET A 182 14.32 10.64 26.21
C MET A 182 13.39 11.74 26.76
N TYR A 183 12.17 11.40 27.12
CA TYR A 183 11.14 12.33 27.55
C TYR A 183 11.60 13.30 28.66
N SER A 184 12.46 12.82 29.58
CA SER A 184 12.99 13.60 30.69
C SER A 184 14.07 14.62 30.29
N LYS A 185 14.67 14.48 29.12
CA LYS A 185 15.72 15.37 28.61
C LYS A 185 15.22 16.42 27.62
N ILE A 186 13.96 16.33 27.18
CA ILE A 186 13.39 17.24 26.19
C ILE A 186 13.07 18.59 26.84
N THR A 187 13.60 19.65 26.28
CA THR A 187 13.26 21.04 26.63
C THR A 187 12.23 21.64 25.67
N ASP A 188 12.23 21.21 24.41
CA ASP A 188 11.33 21.71 23.36
C ASP A 188 10.64 20.53 22.64
N PHE A 189 9.38 20.26 23.03
CA PHE A 189 8.54 19.20 22.46
C PHE A 189 8.00 19.55 21.06
N THR A 190 8.22 20.74 20.55
CA THR A 190 7.85 21.08 19.16
C THR A 190 8.87 20.57 18.16
N LYS A 191 10.11 20.32 18.60
CA LYS A 191 11.21 19.87 17.76
C LYS A 191 11.56 18.41 17.96
N ASN A 192 11.31 17.86 19.15
CA ASN A 192 11.73 16.51 19.52
C ASN A 192 10.54 15.68 19.93
N VAL A 193 10.49 14.45 19.41
CA VAL A 193 9.53 13.44 19.81
C VAL A 193 9.99 12.76 21.09
N ALA A 194 9.09 12.63 22.06
CA ALA A 194 9.39 12.00 23.34
C ALA A 194 9.46 10.49 23.22
N ILE A 195 10.55 9.89 23.69
CA ILE A 195 10.68 8.44 23.87
C ILE A 195 10.49 8.13 25.36
N VAL A 196 9.53 7.27 25.66
CA VAL A 196 9.24 6.77 27.01
C VAL A 196 9.56 5.28 27.04
N PRO A 197 10.64 4.86 27.71
CA PRO A 197 10.94 3.45 27.91
C PRO A 197 9.86 2.80 28.78
N CYS A 198 9.42 1.58 28.44
CA CYS A 198 8.35 0.91 29.17
C CYS A 198 8.44 -0.64 29.03
N SER A 199 7.68 -1.31 29.87
CA SER A 199 7.35 -2.71 29.75
C SER A 199 5.84 -2.89 30.00
N ALA A 200 5.14 -3.35 28.98
CA ALA A 200 3.72 -3.70 29.10
C ALA A 200 3.51 -4.91 30.03
N GLU A 201 4.48 -5.80 30.13
CA GLU A 201 4.43 -6.99 30.99
C GLU A 201 4.49 -6.61 32.47
N THR A 202 5.49 -5.84 32.86
CA THR A 202 5.71 -5.46 34.26
C THR A 202 4.87 -4.24 34.68
N GLY A 203 4.51 -3.37 33.72
CA GLY A 203 3.83 -2.08 33.93
C GLY A 203 4.79 -0.92 34.15
N GLU A 204 6.10 -1.16 34.04
CA GLU A 204 7.13 -0.12 34.12
C GLU A 204 6.96 0.89 32.98
N GLY A 205 7.01 2.21 33.27
CA GLY A 205 6.91 3.26 32.28
C GLY A 205 5.47 3.60 31.80
N ILE A 206 4.47 2.81 32.16
CA ILE A 206 3.08 3.05 31.67
C ILE A 206 2.50 4.35 32.25
N ASN A 207 2.80 4.66 33.49
CA ASN A 207 2.33 5.89 34.13
C ASN A 207 3.01 7.14 33.52
N GLU A 208 4.26 7.04 33.10
CA GLU A 208 4.95 8.09 32.36
C GLU A 208 4.34 8.30 30.96
N ILE A 209 3.96 7.22 30.26
CA ILE A 209 3.23 7.33 28.98
C ILE A 209 1.93 8.12 29.18
N LEU A 210 1.14 7.78 30.18
CA LEU A 210 -0.13 8.49 30.50
C LEU A 210 0.13 9.97 30.84
N ALA A 211 1.14 10.25 31.67
CA ALA A 211 1.52 11.61 32.01
C ALA A 211 1.95 12.42 30.77
N MET A 212 2.75 11.84 29.89
CA MET A 212 3.23 12.51 28.68
C MET A 212 2.10 12.78 27.69
N ILE A 213 1.20 11.82 27.46
CA ILE A 213 0.02 12.02 26.60
C ILE A 213 -0.85 13.17 27.18
N THR A 214 -1.12 13.13 28.47
CA THR A 214 -1.92 14.16 29.16
C THR A 214 -1.27 15.54 29.02
N ALA A 215 0.01 15.64 29.30
CA ALA A 215 0.78 16.89 29.24
C ALA A 215 0.78 17.50 27.83
N LEU A 216 1.07 16.68 26.82
CA LEU A 216 1.12 17.14 25.43
C LEU A 216 -0.26 17.51 24.91
N SER A 217 -1.30 16.73 25.25
CA SER A 217 -2.67 17.05 24.85
C SER A 217 -3.14 18.39 25.41
N GLN A 218 -2.90 18.67 26.67
CA GLN A 218 -3.30 19.93 27.30
C GLN A 218 -2.49 21.13 26.80
N LYS A 219 -1.20 20.93 26.54
CA LYS A 219 -0.31 22.02 26.12
C LYS A 219 -0.48 22.41 24.65
N PHE A 220 -0.68 21.43 23.75
CA PHE A 220 -0.63 21.66 22.30
C PHE A 220 -1.94 21.46 21.57
N LEU A 221 -2.95 20.83 22.22
CA LEU A 221 -4.18 20.48 21.55
C LEU A 221 -5.42 21.16 22.14
N LYS A 222 -5.28 22.07 23.09
CA LYS A 222 -6.41 22.68 23.82
C LYS A 222 -7.48 23.24 22.88
N GLU A 223 -7.09 23.99 21.84
CA GLU A 223 -8.03 24.53 20.84
C GLU A 223 -8.69 23.45 19.97
N LYS A 224 -8.03 22.31 19.77
CA LYS A 224 -8.55 21.21 18.94
C LYS A 224 -9.54 20.32 19.68
N ILE A 225 -9.52 20.32 21.01
CA ILE A 225 -10.38 19.50 21.86
C ILE A 225 -11.55 20.26 22.44
N GLU A 226 -11.80 21.51 22.05
CA GLU A 226 -13.02 22.24 22.38
C GLU A 226 -14.23 21.58 21.72
N ILE A 227 -15.32 21.42 22.50
CA ILE A 227 -16.56 20.78 22.02
C ILE A 227 -17.39 21.80 21.26
N ARG A 228 -17.83 21.42 20.07
CA ARG A 228 -18.81 22.17 19.27
C ARG A 228 -20.21 21.64 19.52
N GLU A 229 -21.22 22.37 19.05
CA GLU A 229 -22.63 21.97 19.29
C GLU A 229 -23.05 20.76 18.45
N LEU A 230 -22.56 20.65 17.22
CA LEU A 230 -22.99 19.63 16.26
C LEU A 230 -22.21 18.34 16.38
N GLY A 231 -22.93 17.24 16.55
CA GLY A 231 -22.36 15.91 16.58
C GLY A 231 -21.76 15.51 15.23
N LYS A 232 -20.45 15.24 15.24
CA LYS A 232 -19.68 14.72 14.08
C LYS A 232 -18.95 13.46 14.46
N GLY A 233 -18.97 12.49 13.56
CA GLY A 233 -18.30 11.22 13.81
C GLY A 233 -17.87 10.50 12.52
N VAL A 234 -17.28 9.33 12.71
CA VAL A 234 -16.83 8.43 11.64
C VAL A 234 -17.31 7.01 11.92
N VAL A 235 -17.80 6.36 10.89
CA VAL A 235 -18.18 4.93 10.93
C VAL A 235 -16.91 4.08 10.86
N LEU A 236 -16.70 3.20 11.83
CA LEU A 236 -15.54 2.32 11.86
C LEU A 236 -15.85 0.92 11.35
N GLU A 237 -16.99 0.39 11.76
CA GLU A 237 -17.44 -0.96 11.37
C GLU A 237 -18.95 -0.95 11.15
N VAL A 238 -19.40 -1.73 10.16
CA VAL A 238 -20.82 -1.91 9.84
C VAL A 238 -21.18 -3.38 10.04
N LYS A 239 -22.15 -3.64 10.92
CA LYS A 239 -22.70 -4.99 11.16
C LYS A 239 -24.14 -5.03 10.66
N LYS A 240 -24.39 -5.88 9.67
CA LYS A 240 -25.73 -6.12 9.15
C LYS A 240 -26.38 -7.25 9.96
N ASP A 241 -27.48 -6.98 10.62
CA ASP A 241 -28.39 -8.01 11.12
C ASP A 241 -29.64 -8.03 10.24
N LYS A 242 -30.38 -9.17 10.21
CA LYS A 242 -31.48 -9.46 9.26
C LYS A 242 -32.50 -8.33 9.04
N ALA A 243 -32.62 -7.39 9.95
CA ALA A 243 -33.60 -6.29 9.90
C ALA A 243 -33.02 -4.88 10.11
N THR A 244 -31.79 -4.71 10.58
CA THR A 244 -31.23 -3.41 10.99
C THR A 244 -29.73 -3.34 10.81
N ASN A 245 -29.23 -2.15 10.46
CA ASN A 245 -27.80 -1.89 10.43
C ASN A 245 -27.34 -1.37 11.80
N PHE A 246 -26.25 -1.96 12.31
CA PHE A 246 -25.53 -1.49 13.47
C PHE A 246 -24.20 -0.90 13.01
N LEU A 247 -23.94 0.34 13.40
CA LEU A 247 -22.71 1.05 13.09
C LEU A 247 -21.88 1.19 14.36
N GLU A 248 -20.67 0.71 14.36
CA GLU A 248 -19.68 1.07 15.39
C GLU A 248 -18.95 2.32 14.93
N CYS A 249 -19.06 3.40 15.71
CA CYS A 249 -18.62 4.74 15.33
C CYS A 249 -17.80 5.39 16.44
N ILE A 250 -17.05 6.41 16.06
CA ILE A 250 -16.49 7.40 16.99
C ILE A 250 -17.24 8.71 16.81
N LEU A 251 -17.81 9.23 17.87
CA LEU A 251 -18.25 10.62 17.96
C LEU A 251 -17.04 11.45 18.37
N TYR A 252 -16.45 12.20 17.45
CA TYR A 252 -15.22 12.96 17.73
C TYR A 252 -15.46 14.44 18.06
N ASP A 253 -16.67 14.96 17.78
CA ASP A 253 -17.04 16.34 18.08
C ASP A 253 -18.54 16.45 18.37
N GLY A 254 -18.95 17.40 19.20
CA GLY A 254 -20.32 17.76 19.49
C GLY A 254 -21.10 16.75 20.34
N LYS A 255 -22.42 16.83 20.24
CA LYS A 255 -23.39 16.01 20.98
C LYS A 255 -24.29 15.26 20.01
N LEU A 256 -24.70 14.06 20.39
CA LEU A 256 -25.56 13.19 19.57
C LEU A 256 -26.70 12.64 20.46
N SER A 257 -27.94 12.83 20.01
CA SER A 257 -29.15 12.32 20.69
C SER A 257 -29.88 11.31 19.80
N ASN A 258 -30.61 10.39 20.41
CA ASN A 258 -31.49 9.44 19.72
C ASN A 258 -32.66 10.11 18.97
N LYS A 259 -32.87 11.42 19.16
CA LYS A 259 -33.86 12.23 18.44
C LYS A 259 -33.27 12.85 17.16
N ASN A 260 -31.96 12.84 16.99
CA ASN A 260 -31.31 13.45 15.84
C ASN A 260 -31.51 12.60 14.58
N GLU A 261 -31.57 13.29 13.46
CA GLU A 261 -31.33 12.73 12.15
C GLU A 261 -29.87 12.99 11.77
N ILE A 262 -29.23 12.03 11.15
CA ILE A 262 -27.85 12.14 10.71
C ILE A 262 -27.74 11.93 9.21
N ALA A 263 -26.81 12.64 8.60
CA ALA A 263 -26.33 12.42 7.25
C ALA A 263 -25.04 11.60 7.34
N ILE A 264 -24.95 10.52 6.58
CA ILE A 264 -23.74 9.66 6.47
C ILE A 264 -23.26 9.78 5.04
N ALA A 265 -21.98 10.02 4.82
CA ALA A 265 -21.41 10.14 3.48
C ALA A 265 -21.63 8.86 2.66
N SER A 266 -21.88 9.03 1.37
CA SER A 266 -22.06 7.97 0.37
C SER A 266 -21.24 8.26 -0.89
N MET A 267 -20.68 7.20 -1.48
CA MET A 267 -19.94 7.32 -2.75
C MET A 267 -20.84 7.58 -3.98
N GLU A 268 -22.12 7.19 -3.89
CA GLU A 268 -23.06 7.27 -5.02
C GLU A 268 -24.00 8.46 -4.90
N GLU A 269 -24.47 8.77 -3.70
CA GLU A 269 -25.56 9.73 -3.47
C GLU A 269 -25.13 11.00 -2.72
N GLY A 270 -23.81 11.15 -2.44
CA GLY A 270 -23.29 12.25 -1.63
C GLY A 270 -23.55 12.03 -0.13
N ALA A 271 -24.81 11.93 0.32
CA ALA A 271 -25.14 11.64 1.70
C ALA A 271 -26.45 10.82 1.84
N ILE A 272 -26.43 9.87 2.76
CA ILE A 272 -27.58 9.06 3.19
C ILE A 272 -28.17 9.68 4.43
N GLN A 273 -29.43 10.07 4.41
CA GLN A 273 -30.16 10.55 5.60
C GLN A 273 -30.76 9.37 6.36
N THR A 274 -30.53 9.30 7.66
CA THR A 274 -31.08 8.24 8.52
C THR A 274 -31.42 8.72 9.92
N LYS A 275 -32.41 8.05 10.53
CA LYS A 275 -32.78 8.27 11.94
C LYS A 275 -32.05 7.28 12.84
N ILE A 276 -31.67 7.77 14.00
CA ILE A 276 -31.08 6.95 15.07
C ILE A 276 -32.22 6.31 15.84
N ARG A 277 -32.21 4.98 15.99
CA ARG A 277 -33.13 4.22 16.82
C ARG A 277 -32.62 4.04 18.24
N ASN A 278 -31.34 3.76 18.37
CA ASN A 278 -30.70 3.49 19.63
C ASN A 278 -29.24 3.93 19.60
N ILE A 279 -28.78 4.48 20.71
CA ILE A 279 -27.40 4.85 20.96
C ILE A 279 -26.89 4.03 22.14
N GLN A 280 -25.76 3.37 21.95
CA GLN A 280 -25.05 2.68 23.01
C GLN A 280 -23.65 3.30 23.13
N GLU A 281 -23.32 3.80 24.30
CA GLU A 281 -22.00 4.37 24.59
C GLU A 281 -21.06 3.33 25.17
N ALA A 282 -19.81 3.33 24.73
CA ALA A 282 -18.75 2.48 25.25
C ALA A 282 -18.43 2.89 26.69
N GLN A 283 -18.49 1.93 27.61
CA GLN A 283 -18.24 2.20 29.03
C GLN A 283 -16.74 2.27 29.36
N PRO A 284 -16.35 3.09 30.35
CA PRO A 284 -14.95 3.19 30.76
C PRO A 284 -14.29 1.83 31.01
N LEU A 285 -12.99 1.74 30.69
CA LEU A 285 -12.18 0.55 30.88
C LEU A 285 -12.75 -0.71 30.18
N ASN A 286 -13.38 -0.53 29.02
CA ASN A 286 -13.95 -1.60 28.17
C ASN A 286 -14.98 -2.51 28.90
N LYS A 287 -15.79 -1.95 29.78
CA LYS A 287 -16.85 -2.66 30.51
C LYS A 287 -18.12 -2.93 29.69
N GLY A 288 -18.02 -2.87 28.37
CA GLY A 288 -19.13 -3.06 27.45
C GLY A 288 -19.80 -1.75 27.02
N TYR A 289 -21.05 -1.86 26.59
CA TYR A 289 -21.85 -0.72 26.13
C TYR A 289 -23.05 -0.47 27.01
N LYS A 290 -23.43 0.79 27.18
CA LYS A 290 -24.64 1.20 27.89
C LYS A 290 -25.54 2.01 26.95
N THR A 291 -26.84 1.74 26.96
CA THR A 291 -27.80 2.53 26.21
C THR A 291 -27.98 3.91 26.85
N GLU A 292 -27.80 4.94 26.03
CA GLU A 292 -27.96 6.34 26.44
C GLU A 292 -28.93 7.04 25.49
N THR A 293 -29.57 8.10 25.98
CA THR A 293 -30.44 8.96 25.17
C THR A 293 -29.68 10.06 24.46
N GLU A 294 -28.57 10.48 25.04
CA GLU A 294 -27.66 11.50 24.51
C GLU A 294 -26.23 11.16 24.92
N VAL A 295 -25.27 11.43 24.03
CA VAL A 295 -23.84 11.21 24.23
C VAL A 295 -23.06 12.43 23.77
N GLU A 296 -21.91 12.65 24.38
CA GLU A 296 -21.02 13.78 24.11
C GLU A 296 -19.64 13.29 23.64
N ALA A 297 -19.00 14.05 22.74
CA ALA A 297 -17.67 13.73 22.24
C ALA A 297 -16.58 13.88 23.34
N ALA A 298 -15.48 13.15 23.24
CA ALA A 298 -15.16 12.12 22.28
C ALA A 298 -15.46 10.75 22.88
N THR A 299 -16.26 9.94 22.21
CA THR A 299 -16.63 8.63 22.73
C THR A 299 -16.84 7.61 21.61
N GLY A 300 -16.63 6.33 21.93
CA GLY A 300 -17.02 5.23 21.06
C GLY A 300 -18.50 4.94 21.23
N ILE A 301 -19.23 4.83 20.14
CA ILE A 301 -20.66 4.59 20.14
C ILE A 301 -21.05 3.47 19.18
N LYS A 302 -22.15 2.82 19.52
CA LYS A 302 -22.83 1.86 18.65
C LYS A 302 -24.21 2.39 18.31
N LEU A 303 -24.43 2.70 17.04
CA LEU A 303 -25.67 3.25 16.53
C LEU A 303 -26.51 2.15 15.88
N GLN A 304 -27.79 2.11 16.22
CA GLN A 304 -28.79 1.39 15.47
C GLN A 304 -29.56 2.40 14.62
N ILE A 305 -29.54 2.22 13.30
CA ILE A 305 -30.13 3.15 12.34
C ILE A 305 -31.31 2.55 11.59
N THR A 306 -32.09 3.41 10.91
CA THR A 306 -33.28 2.99 10.15
C THR A 306 -33.00 2.71 8.70
N SER A 307 -31.96 3.32 8.10
CA SER A 307 -31.64 3.12 6.69
C SER A 307 -31.22 1.69 6.39
N LYS A 308 -31.62 1.19 5.21
CA LYS A 308 -31.20 -0.08 4.64
C LYS A 308 -30.12 0.07 3.56
N GLU A 309 -29.74 1.29 3.25
CA GLU A 309 -28.73 1.61 2.25
C GLU A 309 -27.36 1.09 2.68
N GLU A 310 -26.48 0.92 1.70
CA GLU A 310 -25.15 0.40 1.96
C GLU A 310 -24.25 1.50 2.52
N ILE A 311 -23.88 1.34 3.77
CA ILE A 311 -22.95 2.21 4.47
C ILE A 311 -21.60 1.51 4.50
N LEU A 312 -20.54 2.26 4.22
CA LEU A 312 -19.18 1.73 4.15
C LEU A 312 -18.35 2.21 5.36
N PRO A 313 -17.39 1.41 5.83
CA PRO A 313 -16.43 1.84 6.85
C PRO A 313 -15.60 3.04 6.39
N GLY A 314 -15.24 3.92 7.34
CA GLY A 314 -14.50 5.15 7.07
C GLY A 314 -15.38 6.34 6.71
N MET A 315 -16.67 6.15 6.44
CA MET A 315 -17.57 7.25 6.07
C MET A 315 -17.83 8.18 7.24
N PRO A 316 -17.69 9.51 7.07
CA PRO A 316 -18.08 10.49 8.07
C PRO A 316 -19.58 10.59 8.20
N PHE A 317 -20.04 10.97 9.38
CA PHE A 317 -21.44 11.33 9.63
C PHE A 317 -21.54 12.64 10.40
N GLN A 318 -22.65 13.35 10.22
CA GLN A 318 -22.95 14.62 10.88
C GLN A 318 -24.44 14.72 11.21
N VAL A 319 -24.75 15.37 12.33
CA VAL A 319 -26.14 15.70 12.72
C VAL A 319 -26.72 16.73 11.75
N ILE A 320 -27.95 16.48 11.29
CA ILE A 320 -28.75 17.40 10.47
C ILE A 320 -29.51 18.35 11.40
N ASN A 321 -29.46 19.65 11.12
CA ASN A 321 -30.23 20.68 11.79
C ASN A 321 -30.64 21.79 10.80
N GLU A 322 -31.31 22.87 11.31
CA GLU A 322 -31.78 23.97 10.47
C GLU A 322 -30.65 24.72 9.74
N GLU A 323 -29.46 24.82 10.33
CA GLU A 323 -28.30 25.51 9.75
C GLU A 323 -27.48 24.61 8.82
N ASN A 324 -27.47 23.30 9.09
CA ASN A 324 -26.76 22.29 8.32
C ASN A 324 -27.75 21.29 7.76
N THR A 325 -28.33 21.68 6.62
CA THR A 325 -29.29 20.84 5.88
C THR A 325 -28.60 19.67 5.19
N LEU A 326 -29.36 18.64 4.84
CA LEU A 326 -28.85 17.47 4.12
C LEU A 326 -28.10 17.86 2.84
N GLU A 327 -28.63 18.84 2.09
CA GLU A 327 -28.03 19.30 0.83
C GLU A 327 -26.63 19.88 1.07
N LYS A 328 -26.50 20.78 2.06
CA LYS A 328 -25.22 21.38 2.40
C LYS A 328 -24.20 20.36 2.90
N ILE A 329 -24.62 19.40 3.76
CA ILE A 329 -23.77 18.32 4.25
C ILE A 329 -23.37 17.40 3.09
N SER A 330 -24.30 17.12 2.17
CA SER A 330 -24.03 16.29 0.99
C SER A 330 -22.99 16.93 0.06
N GLU A 331 -23.07 18.23 -0.15
CA GLU A 331 -22.06 18.99 -0.90
C GLU A 331 -20.71 18.95 -0.21
N GLU A 332 -20.67 19.19 1.13
CA GLU A 332 -19.43 19.12 1.92
C GLU A 332 -18.79 17.72 1.83
N PHE A 333 -19.58 16.66 1.94
CA PHE A 333 -19.07 15.28 1.83
C PHE A 333 -18.62 14.93 0.41
N ALA A 334 -19.36 15.37 -0.62
CA ALA A 334 -18.99 15.14 -1.99
C ALA A 334 -17.67 15.86 -2.37
N GLU A 335 -17.46 17.09 -1.90
CA GLU A 335 -16.21 17.81 -2.06
C GLU A 335 -15.06 17.07 -1.34
N GLU A 336 -15.26 16.67 -0.08
CA GLU A 336 -14.28 15.94 0.72
C GLU A 336 -13.83 14.64 0.03
N ILE A 337 -14.78 13.83 -0.41
CA ILE A 337 -14.50 12.57 -1.11
C ILE A 337 -13.84 12.84 -2.48
N SER A 338 -14.28 13.84 -3.23
CA SER A 338 -13.73 14.13 -4.56
C SER A 338 -12.32 14.74 -4.52
N GLU A 339 -11.99 15.54 -3.51
CA GLU A 339 -10.63 16.05 -3.30
C GLU A 339 -9.65 14.92 -2.98
N GLU A 340 -10.10 13.90 -2.27
CA GLU A 340 -9.28 12.78 -1.85
C GLU A 340 -9.15 11.71 -2.94
N ILE A 341 -10.20 11.47 -3.75
CA ILE A 341 -10.23 10.46 -4.81
C ILE A 341 -10.02 11.10 -6.18
N GLN A 342 -8.79 11.57 -6.43
CA GLN A 342 -8.41 12.05 -7.76
C GLN A 342 -8.11 10.88 -8.69
N THR A 343 -8.90 10.72 -9.75
CA THR A 343 -8.69 9.73 -10.79
C THR A 343 -8.17 10.37 -12.08
N SER A 344 -7.46 9.59 -12.89
CA SER A 344 -6.92 10.01 -14.19
C SER A 344 -7.74 9.40 -15.35
N LYS A 345 -7.50 9.90 -16.56
CA LYS A 345 -8.15 9.35 -17.77
C LYS A 345 -7.62 7.98 -18.19
N THR A 346 -6.47 7.57 -17.66
CA THR A 346 -5.79 6.30 -17.94
C THR A 346 -5.23 5.74 -16.65
N GLY A 347 -4.93 4.46 -16.61
CA GLY A 347 -4.29 3.81 -15.49
C GLY A 347 -5.05 2.59 -14.98
N ILE A 348 -4.76 2.20 -13.76
CA ILE A 348 -5.23 0.95 -13.15
C ILE A 348 -6.51 1.13 -12.33
N VAL A 349 -7.19 0.02 -12.03
CA VAL A 349 -8.34 -0.01 -11.11
C VAL A 349 -7.85 -0.37 -9.71
N VAL A 350 -8.32 0.38 -8.70
CA VAL A 350 -7.98 0.13 -7.30
C VAL A 350 -9.22 0.02 -6.42
N LYS A 351 -9.17 -0.88 -5.44
CA LYS A 351 -10.24 -1.07 -4.45
C LYS A 351 -9.63 -1.22 -3.06
N ALA A 352 -10.35 -0.77 -2.04
CA ALA A 352 -9.97 -0.96 -0.65
C ALA A 352 -11.21 -1.26 0.22
N ASP A 353 -11.00 -1.76 1.43
CA ASP A 353 -12.08 -2.08 2.38
C ASP A 353 -12.79 -0.85 2.93
N SER A 354 -12.10 0.29 2.99
CA SER A 354 -12.59 1.52 3.59
C SER A 354 -12.04 2.76 2.88
N LEU A 355 -12.65 3.92 3.14
CA LEU A 355 -12.21 5.20 2.57
C LEU A 355 -10.75 5.50 2.92
N GLY A 356 -10.36 5.39 4.19
CA GLY A 356 -8.99 5.68 4.61
C GLY A 356 -7.95 4.74 4.01
N SER A 357 -8.27 3.44 3.85
CA SER A 357 -7.41 2.48 3.15
C SER A 357 -7.23 2.87 1.68
N LEU A 358 -8.31 3.30 1.03
CA LEU A 358 -8.27 3.74 -0.36
C LEU A 358 -7.38 4.98 -0.52
N GLU A 359 -7.55 5.98 0.34
CA GLU A 359 -6.74 7.20 0.34
C GLU A 359 -5.24 6.90 0.53
N ALA A 360 -4.89 6.05 1.51
CA ALA A 360 -3.51 5.65 1.73
C ALA A 360 -2.90 5.00 0.48
N LEU A 361 -3.65 4.11 -0.18
CA LEU A 361 -3.22 3.49 -1.43
C LEU A 361 -3.04 4.53 -2.55
N LEU A 362 -4.00 5.45 -2.71
CA LEU A 362 -3.94 6.51 -3.73
C LEU A 362 -2.77 7.47 -3.53
N VAL A 363 -2.48 7.87 -2.28
CA VAL A 363 -1.33 8.72 -1.96
C VAL A 363 -0.01 8.06 -2.38
N LEU A 364 0.16 6.78 -2.06
CA LEU A 364 1.37 6.03 -2.41
C LEU A 364 1.50 5.82 -3.93
N LEU A 365 0.40 5.48 -4.61
CA LEU A 365 0.38 5.35 -6.08
C LEU A 365 0.73 6.69 -6.75
N LYS A 366 0.22 7.81 -6.23
CA LYS A 366 0.56 9.16 -6.71
C LYS A 366 2.05 9.49 -6.51
N GLN A 367 2.65 9.14 -5.36
CA GLN A 367 4.09 9.31 -5.11
C GLN A 367 4.94 8.53 -6.11
N LYS A 368 4.49 7.34 -6.51
CA LYS A 368 5.12 6.49 -7.52
C LYS A 368 4.74 6.85 -8.97
N GLN A 369 3.94 7.91 -9.16
CA GLN A 369 3.44 8.35 -10.47
C GLN A 369 2.65 7.26 -11.23
N ILE A 370 1.95 6.40 -10.49
CA ILE A 370 1.09 5.35 -11.05
C ILE A 370 -0.31 5.95 -11.23
N PRO A 371 -0.81 6.09 -12.47
CA PRO A 371 -2.13 6.65 -12.72
C PRO A 371 -3.23 5.66 -12.34
N VAL A 372 -4.32 6.17 -11.78
CA VAL A 372 -5.50 5.41 -11.37
C VAL A 372 -6.71 5.91 -12.16
N ILE A 373 -7.36 5.03 -12.92
CA ILE A 373 -8.56 5.37 -13.70
C ILE A 373 -9.84 5.22 -12.87
N LYS A 374 -9.86 4.27 -11.94
CA LYS A 374 -10.99 4.04 -11.05
C LYS A 374 -10.53 3.64 -9.67
N ALA A 375 -11.09 4.31 -8.67
CA ALA A 375 -10.92 3.99 -7.27
C ALA A 375 -12.29 3.69 -6.64
N GLY A 376 -12.35 2.74 -5.71
CA GLY A 376 -13.61 2.40 -5.06
C GLY A 376 -13.41 1.70 -3.72
N ILE A 377 -14.47 1.70 -2.90
CA ILE A 377 -14.51 1.08 -1.59
C ILE A 377 -15.38 -0.18 -1.64
N GLY A 378 -15.09 -1.13 -0.76
CA GLY A 378 -15.81 -2.40 -0.65
C GLY A 378 -15.22 -3.52 -1.53
N PRO A 379 -15.91 -4.68 -1.62
CA PRO A 379 -15.41 -5.87 -2.31
C PRO A 379 -15.22 -5.64 -3.81
N ILE A 380 -14.37 -6.45 -4.42
CA ILE A 380 -14.22 -6.48 -5.87
C ILE A 380 -15.52 -7.00 -6.48
N THR A 381 -16.04 -6.28 -7.49
CA THR A 381 -17.28 -6.62 -8.17
C THR A 381 -17.03 -7.09 -9.60
N LYS A 382 -18.01 -7.79 -10.22
CA LYS A 382 -17.98 -8.15 -11.64
C LYS A 382 -17.76 -6.92 -12.53
N LYS A 383 -18.36 -5.76 -12.19
CA LYS A 383 -18.19 -4.50 -12.92
C LYS A 383 -16.74 -4.02 -12.91
N ASP A 384 -16.02 -4.20 -11.79
CA ASP A 384 -14.60 -3.83 -11.69
C ASP A 384 -13.74 -4.72 -12.58
N ILE A 385 -14.01 -6.03 -12.60
CA ILE A 385 -13.33 -7.01 -13.45
C ILE A 385 -13.56 -6.70 -14.93
N TYR A 386 -14.81 -6.49 -15.35
CA TYR A 386 -15.11 -6.12 -16.74
C TYR A 386 -14.43 -4.83 -17.15
N MET A 387 -14.46 -3.80 -16.32
CA MET A 387 -13.76 -2.54 -16.59
C MET A 387 -12.26 -2.75 -16.75
N THR A 388 -11.63 -3.48 -15.85
CA THR A 388 -10.19 -3.78 -15.91
C THR A 388 -9.83 -4.51 -17.21
N ASN A 389 -10.68 -5.42 -17.68
CA ASN A 389 -10.46 -6.16 -18.92
C ASN A 389 -10.51 -5.27 -20.20
N THR A 390 -11.16 -4.12 -20.14
CA THR A 390 -11.20 -3.14 -21.26
C THR A 390 -9.96 -2.26 -21.35
N LEU A 391 -9.10 -2.26 -20.33
CA LEU A 391 -7.91 -1.42 -20.27
C LEU A 391 -6.80 -1.92 -21.23
N PRO A 392 -5.82 -1.06 -21.55
CA PRO A 392 -4.61 -1.49 -22.25
C PRO A 392 -3.87 -2.61 -21.53
N GLU A 393 -3.15 -3.46 -22.27
CA GLU A 393 -2.46 -4.64 -21.71
C GLU A 393 -1.54 -4.31 -20.53
N GLU A 394 -0.89 -3.15 -20.55
CA GLU A 394 -0.02 -2.65 -19.47
C GLU A 394 -0.76 -2.22 -18.20
N ASP A 395 -2.07 -2.00 -18.28
CA ASP A 395 -2.92 -1.53 -17.18
C ASP A 395 -4.03 -2.54 -16.80
N LYS A 396 -4.04 -3.75 -17.40
CA LYS A 396 -4.99 -4.83 -17.08
C LYS A 396 -4.72 -5.45 -15.70
N ILE A 397 -4.75 -4.60 -14.69
CA ILE A 397 -4.55 -5.01 -13.30
C ILE A 397 -5.53 -4.31 -12.37
N LEU A 398 -5.99 -5.05 -11.37
CA LEU A 398 -6.80 -4.55 -10.27
C LEU A 398 -6.03 -4.76 -8.96
N LEU A 399 -5.85 -3.67 -8.22
CA LEU A 399 -5.25 -3.72 -6.89
C LEU A 399 -6.33 -3.71 -5.82
N GLY A 400 -6.27 -4.66 -4.90
CA GLY A 400 -7.15 -4.77 -3.75
C GLY A 400 -6.38 -4.63 -2.44
N PHE A 401 -6.60 -3.54 -1.71
CA PHE A 401 -5.98 -3.34 -0.40
C PHE A 401 -6.94 -3.72 0.72
N ASN A 402 -6.51 -4.65 1.58
CA ASN A 402 -7.29 -5.18 2.70
C ASN A 402 -8.64 -5.79 2.29
N ILE A 403 -8.74 -6.31 1.06
CA ILE A 403 -9.90 -7.04 0.55
C ILE A 403 -9.45 -8.35 -0.09
N GLN A 404 -10.37 -9.31 -0.13
CA GLN A 404 -10.16 -10.59 -0.80
C GLN A 404 -11.08 -10.70 -2.01
N LEU A 405 -10.71 -11.52 -2.98
CA LEU A 405 -11.57 -11.89 -4.08
C LEU A 405 -12.65 -12.82 -3.53
N ALA A 406 -13.89 -12.55 -3.86
CA ALA A 406 -15.00 -13.41 -3.47
C ALA A 406 -15.02 -14.71 -4.30
N GLU A 407 -15.35 -15.84 -3.67
CA GLU A 407 -15.34 -17.17 -4.29
C GLU A 407 -16.23 -17.24 -5.55
N ASP A 408 -17.36 -16.52 -5.56
CA ASP A 408 -18.30 -16.46 -6.70
C ASP A 408 -17.74 -15.72 -7.94
N LEU A 409 -16.59 -15.08 -7.81
CA LEU A 409 -15.91 -14.39 -8.91
C LEU A 409 -14.76 -15.21 -9.51
N GLU A 410 -14.27 -16.24 -8.82
CA GLU A 410 -13.10 -17.02 -9.24
C GLU A 410 -13.28 -17.77 -10.57
N ASP A 411 -14.52 -18.13 -10.91
CA ASP A 411 -14.87 -18.86 -12.13
C ASP A 411 -15.09 -18.00 -13.37
N LEU A 412 -14.87 -16.68 -13.29
CA LEU A 412 -15.07 -15.78 -14.43
C LEU A 412 -13.96 -15.94 -15.49
N ASP A 413 -14.34 -16.14 -16.74
CA ASP A 413 -13.39 -16.27 -17.86
C ASP A 413 -12.52 -15.00 -18.07
N GLU A 414 -13.05 -13.83 -17.73
CA GLU A 414 -12.37 -12.55 -17.79
C GLU A 414 -11.13 -12.47 -16.89
N LEU A 415 -11.09 -13.25 -15.80
CA LEU A 415 -9.93 -13.31 -14.91
C LEU A 415 -8.67 -13.86 -15.60
N LYS A 416 -8.84 -14.65 -16.66
CA LYS A 416 -7.69 -15.18 -17.43
C LYS A 416 -6.87 -14.09 -18.12
N ASN A 417 -7.48 -12.91 -18.36
CA ASN A 417 -6.88 -11.81 -19.11
C ASN A 417 -6.41 -10.67 -18.24
N ILE A 418 -6.74 -10.64 -16.96
CA ILE A 418 -6.40 -9.58 -16.02
C ILE A 418 -5.55 -10.13 -14.88
N LYS A 419 -4.82 -9.25 -14.23
CA LYS A 419 -4.14 -9.56 -12.97
C LYS A 419 -4.90 -8.96 -11.81
N ILE A 420 -5.14 -9.73 -10.77
CA ILE A 420 -5.63 -9.23 -9.49
C ILE A 420 -4.52 -9.42 -8.47
N LEU A 421 -4.16 -8.34 -7.79
CA LEU A 421 -3.24 -8.36 -6.65
C LEU A 421 -3.97 -7.86 -5.42
N THR A 422 -3.98 -8.66 -4.37
CA THR A 422 -4.55 -8.29 -3.08
C THR A 422 -3.52 -8.50 -1.98
N ASP A 423 -3.43 -7.58 -1.04
CA ASP A 423 -2.56 -7.72 0.12
C ASP A 423 -3.13 -6.91 1.30
N LEU A 424 -2.76 -7.31 2.52
CA LEU A 424 -3.08 -6.62 3.77
C LEU A 424 -2.05 -5.53 4.11
N VAL A 425 -0.92 -5.50 3.40
CA VAL A 425 0.16 -4.53 3.59
C VAL A 425 0.31 -3.71 2.32
N VAL A 426 0.03 -2.42 2.40
CA VAL A 426 -0.05 -1.54 1.22
C VAL A 426 1.28 -1.44 0.46
N TYR A 427 2.42 -1.41 1.13
CA TYR A 427 3.73 -1.36 0.46
C TYR A 427 4.05 -2.63 -0.31
N LYS A 428 3.72 -3.78 0.28
CA LYS A 428 3.90 -5.07 -0.39
C LYS A 428 2.99 -5.20 -1.62
N LEU A 429 1.77 -4.67 -1.53
CA LEU A 429 0.87 -4.59 -2.68
C LEU A 429 1.49 -3.77 -3.82
N ILE A 430 2.14 -2.65 -3.50
CA ILE A 430 2.80 -1.78 -4.49
C ILE A 430 4.07 -2.43 -5.05
N GLU A 431 4.90 -3.07 -4.21
CA GLU A 431 6.08 -3.82 -4.65
C GLU A 431 5.68 -4.93 -5.64
N ASN A 432 4.68 -5.76 -5.28
CA ASN A 432 4.15 -6.80 -6.15
C ASN A 432 3.62 -6.23 -7.48
N PHE A 433 3.01 -5.04 -7.45
CA PHE A 433 2.56 -4.36 -8.66
C PHE A 433 3.74 -3.89 -9.53
N GLU A 434 4.77 -3.28 -8.94
CA GLU A 434 5.97 -2.82 -9.67
C GLU A 434 6.69 -3.99 -10.34
N GLU A 435 6.83 -5.12 -9.64
CA GLU A 435 7.39 -6.36 -10.19
C GLU A 435 6.57 -6.89 -11.36
N TRP A 436 5.25 -7.05 -11.18
CA TRP A 436 4.36 -7.49 -12.24
C TRP A 436 4.40 -6.55 -13.45
N LYS A 437 4.40 -5.24 -13.24
CA LYS A 437 4.44 -4.25 -14.33
C LYS A 437 5.74 -4.35 -15.11
N ALA A 438 6.86 -4.53 -14.44
CA ALA A 438 8.16 -4.71 -15.07
C ALA A 438 8.22 -5.99 -15.93
N GLU A 439 7.64 -7.12 -15.45
CA GLU A 439 7.53 -8.37 -16.22
C GLU A 439 6.58 -8.21 -17.42
N LYS A 440 5.40 -7.64 -17.19
CA LYS A 440 4.39 -7.41 -18.23
C LYS A 440 4.92 -6.53 -19.37
N MET A 441 5.67 -5.49 -19.03
CA MET A 441 6.29 -4.62 -20.03
C MET A 441 7.31 -5.38 -20.89
N LYS A 442 8.13 -6.25 -20.28
CA LYS A 442 9.05 -7.11 -21.02
C LYS A 442 8.31 -8.05 -21.96
N ASP A 443 7.20 -8.63 -21.51
CA ASP A 443 6.39 -9.53 -22.34
C ASP A 443 5.73 -8.80 -23.53
N ILE A 444 5.21 -7.59 -23.29
CA ILE A 444 4.66 -6.73 -24.36
C ILE A 444 5.74 -6.38 -25.38
N GLU A 445 6.93 -6.00 -24.91
CA GLU A 445 8.07 -5.71 -25.77
C GLU A 445 8.50 -6.94 -26.57
N ARG A 446 8.53 -8.12 -25.92
CA ARG A 446 8.87 -9.38 -26.57
C ARG A 446 7.86 -9.74 -27.67
N LYS A 447 6.56 -9.64 -27.40
CA LYS A 447 5.51 -9.87 -28.42
C LYS A 447 5.65 -8.92 -29.61
N LYS A 448 5.96 -7.63 -29.37
CA LYS A 448 6.24 -6.65 -30.45
C LYS A 448 7.46 -7.02 -31.29
N LEU A 449 8.45 -7.70 -30.72
CA LEU A 449 9.60 -8.20 -31.47
C LEU A 449 9.26 -9.47 -32.25
N GLU A 450 8.39 -10.33 -31.76
CA GLU A 450 7.94 -11.55 -32.43
C GLU A 450 7.16 -11.27 -33.74
N GLU A 451 6.55 -10.08 -33.85
CA GLU A 451 5.88 -9.60 -35.05
C GLU A 451 6.87 -9.15 -36.16
N LEU A 452 8.16 -8.96 -35.83
CA LEU A 452 9.19 -8.56 -36.77
C LEU A 452 9.80 -9.81 -37.48
N PRO A 453 10.42 -9.64 -38.66
CA PRO A 453 11.20 -10.70 -39.29
C PRO A 453 12.27 -11.21 -38.31
N THR A 454 12.60 -12.49 -38.36
CA THR A 454 13.69 -13.02 -37.52
C THR A 454 15.04 -12.52 -38.00
N ILE A 455 15.96 -12.37 -37.07
CA ILE A 455 17.34 -12.02 -37.39
C ILE A 455 18.10 -13.33 -37.66
N SER A 456 18.57 -13.56 -38.88
CA SER A 456 19.32 -14.76 -39.20
C SER A 456 20.50 -14.49 -40.16
N LYS A 457 21.53 -15.30 -39.99
CA LYS A 457 22.67 -15.43 -40.90
C LYS A 457 22.80 -16.89 -41.29
N ILE A 458 22.80 -17.16 -42.57
CA ILE A 458 22.98 -18.51 -43.14
C ILE A 458 24.20 -18.52 -44.06
N THR A 459 24.87 -19.65 -44.16
CA THR A 459 25.96 -19.88 -45.08
C THR A 459 25.58 -21.00 -46.03
N ILE A 460 25.80 -20.79 -47.32
CA ILE A 460 25.47 -21.75 -48.39
C ILE A 460 26.44 -22.90 -48.33
N LEU A 461 25.94 -24.13 -48.33
CA LEU A 461 26.71 -25.38 -48.34
C LEU A 461 26.89 -25.89 -49.79
N ASP A 462 27.82 -26.81 -50.00
CA ASP A 462 28.10 -27.44 -51.28
C ASP A 462 27.06 -28.51 -51.68
N PHE A 463 25.80 -28.32 -51.32
CA PHE A 463 24.70 -29.24 -51.65
C PHE A 463 23.60 -28.48 -52.39
N VAL A 464 23.65 -28.58 -53.75
CA VAL A 464 22.62 -27.97 -54.61
C VAL A 464 21.71 -29.07 -55.14
N PHE A 465 20.46 -29.07 -54.74
CA PHE A 465 19.46 -30.05 -55.18
C PHE A 465 18.75 -29.63 -56.47
N ARG A 466 18.63 -28.32 -56.72
CA ARG A 466 17.97 -27.76 -57.90
C ARG A 466 18.48 -26.33 -58.16
N ASN A 467 18.94 -26.04 -59.36
CA ASN A 467 19.51 -24.75 -59.70
C ASN A 467 18.50 -23.62 -59.92
N SER A 468 17.26 -23.93 -60.34
CA SER A 468 16.26 -22.90 -60.65
C SER A 468 14.82 -23.44 -60.54
N SER A 469 13.84 -22.53 -60.43
CA SER A 469 12.38 -22.73 -60.53
C SER A 469 11.77 -23.76 -59.56
N PRO A 470 11.85 -23.64 -58.28
CA PRO A 470 12.69 -22.79 -57.44
C PRO A 470 14.11 -23.36 -57.31
N ALA A 471 15.08 -22.51 -56.95
CA ALA A 471 16.40 -23.01 -56.54
C ALA A 471 16.24 -23.68 -55.14
N VAL A 472 16.86 -24.88 -55.00
CA VAL A 472 16.84 -25.65 -53.73
C VAL A 472 18.28 -26.04 -53.41
N PHE A 473 18.77 -25.60 -52.25
CA PHE A 473 20.15 -25.82 -51.86
C PHE A 473 20.30 -25.90 -50.34
N GLY A 474 21.38 -26.51 -49.89
CA GLY A 474 21.71 -26.65 -48.47
C GLY A 474 22.29 -25.37 -47.88
N VAL A 475 21.90 -25.04 -46.66
CA VAL A 475 22.45 -23.95 -45.87
C VAL A 475 22.66 -24.37 -44.43
N GLU A 476 23.66 -23.78 -43.81
CA GLU A 476 23.86 -23.88 -42.37
C GLU A 476 23.48 -22.57 -41.69
N VAL A 477 22.69 -22.62 -40.60
CA VAL A 477 22.33 -21.44 -39.81
C VAL A 477 23.52 -21.07 -38.91
N LYS A 478 24.22 -19.99 -39.21
CA LYS A 478 25.38 -19.51 -38.43
C LYS A 478 25.01 -18.61 -37.26
N GLY A 479 23.83 -17.99 -37.28
CA GLY A 479 23.37 -17.14 -36.18
C GLY A 479 21.91 -16.75 -36.29
N GLY A 480 21.25 -16.59 -35.17
CA GLY A 480 19.84 -16.29 -35.07
C GLY A 480 18.93 -17.47 -35.41
N VAL A 481 17.71 -17.18 -35.88
CA VAL A 481 16.68 -18.16 -36.24
C VAL A 481 16.20 -17.91 -37.66
N LEU A 482 16.26 -18.93 -38.48
CA LEU A 482 15.76 -18.92 -39.85
C LEU A 482 14.30 -19.33 -39.87
N LYS A 483 13.42 -18.51 -40.46
CA LYS A 483 12.00 -18.83 -40.65
C LYS A 483 11.56 -18.82 -42.10
N ASN A 484 10.46 -19.51 -42.39
CA ASN A 484 9.81 -19.47 -43.69
C ASN A 484 9.34 -18.04 -44.02
N ARG A 485 9.32 -17.72 -45.33
CA ARG A 485 8.87 -16.43 -45.88
C ARG A 485 9.77 -15.23 -45.56
N GLU A 486 10.96 -15.44 -45.06
CA GLU A 486 11.91 -14.36 -44.83
C GLU A 486 12.67 -14.01 -46.12
N ARG A 487 13.03 -12.72 -46.22
CA ARG A 487 13.78 -12.19 -47.37
C ARG A 487 15.23 -12.08 -46.99
N PHE A 488 16.11 -12.35 -47.97
CA PHE A 488 17.56 -12.36 -47.76
C PHE A 488 18.28 -11.40 -48.69
N ILE A 489 19.41 -10.91 -48.19
CA ILE A 489 20.44 -10.16 -48.92
C ILE A 489 21.77 -10.88 -48.78
N ASN A 490 22.65 -10.64 -49.75
CA ASN A 490 24.04 -11.07 -49.66
C ASN A 490 24.91 -9.99 -48.97
N GLN A 491 26.23 -10.24 -48.94
CA GLN A 491 27.20 -9.31 -48.33
C GLN A 491 27.36 -7.97 -49.09
N ASN A 492 26.83 -7.85 -50.32
CA ASN A 492 26.86 -6.65 -51.15
C ASN A 492 25.53 -5.88 -51.16
N ASP A 493 24.58 -6.20 -50.21
CA ASP A 493 23.22 -5.68 -50.14
C ASP A 493 22.32 -6.05 -51.35
N GLU A 494 22.74 -6.99 -52.18
CA GLU A 494 21.91 -7.46 -53.29
C GLU A 494 20.75 -8.34 -52.75
N LYS A 495 19.54 -8.09 -53.20
CA LYS A 495 18.35 -8.86 -52.82
C LYS A 495 18.36 -10.22 -53.52
N ILE A 496 18.42 -11.29 -52.75
CA ILE A 496 18.43 -12.65 -53.25
C ILE A 496 17.01 -13.16 -53.52
N GLY A 497 16.14 -13.10 -52.49
CA GLY A 497 14.78 -13.59 -52.65
C GLY A 497 14.13 -13.87 -51.31
N GLN A 498 12.98 -14.55 -51.37
CA GLN A 498 12.20 -14.95 -50.20
C GLN A 498 12.17 -16.47 -50.11
N ILE A 499 12.47 -17.01 -48.92
CA ILE A 499 12.38 -18.45 -48.67
C ILE A 499 10.91 -18.89 -48.74
N LYS A 500 10.65 -19.94 -49.52
CA LYS A 500 9.32 -20.55 -49.64
C LYS A 500 9.15 -21.68 -48.64
N GLU A 501 10.15 -22.57 -48.52
CA GLU A 501 10.12 -23.77 -47.69
C GLU A 501 11.50 -24.03 -47.10
N ILE A 502 11.51 -24.60 -45.89
CA ILE A 502 12.69 -25.10 -45.18
C ILE A 502 12.47 -26.58 -44.92
N GLN A 503 13.48 -27.42 -45.25
CA GLN A 503 13.45 -28.87 -45.02
C GLN A 503 14.65 -29.29 -44.17
N HIS A 504 14.37 -30.02 -43.10
CA HIS A 504 15.37 -30.71 -42.28
C HIS A 504 15.11 -32.22 -42.34
N GLU A 505 16.11 -33.02 -42.71
CA GLU A 505 15.97 -34.48 -42.81
C GLU A 505 14.74 -34.93 -43.64
N LYS A 506 14.50 -34.26 -44.79
CA LYS A 506 13.32 -34.47 -45.66
C LYS A 506 11.94 -34.08 -45.10
N ASN A 507 11.88 -33.53 -43.92
CA ASN A 507 10.65 -33.02 -43.32
C ASN A 507 10.59 -31.49 -43.46
N ASN A 508 9.39 -30.98 -43.78
CA ASN A 508 9.18 -29.54 -43.81
C ASN A 508 9.13 -29.01 -42.36
N VAL A 509 9.98 -28.01 -42.07
CA VAL A 509 10.05 -27.33 -40.80
C VAL A 509 9.70 -25.85 -40.96
N GLN A 510 9.13 -25.25 -39.95
CA GLN A 510 8.75 -23.83 -39.97
C GLN A 510 9.95 -22.92 -39.67
N GLU A 511 10.89 -23.42 -38.88
CA GLU A 511 12.07 -22.67 -38.44
C GLU A 511 13.28 -23.61 -38.29
N ALA A 512 14.48 -23.01 -38.37
CA ALA A 512 15.74 -23.67 -38.06
C ALA A 512 16.63 -22.77 -37.20
N THR A 513 17.30 -23.37 -36.22
CA THR A 513 18.16 -22.68 -35.25
C THR A 513 19.65 -22.83 -35.60
N LYS A 514 20.49 -22.04 -34.93
CA LYS A 514 21.94 -22.06 -35.13
C LYS A 514 22.54 -23.47 -35.09
N GLY A 515 23.41 -23.77 -36.02
CA GLY A 515 24.13 -25.03 -36.17
C GLY A 515 23.35 -26.09 -36.93
N GLN A 516 22.10 -25.86 -37.29
CA GLN A 516 21.31 -26.77 -38.11
C GLN A 516 21.64 -26.60 -39.59
N GLU A 517 21.82 -27.72 -40.27
CA GLU A 517 21.95 -27.78 -41.75
C GLU A 517 20.56 -28.11 -42.32
N VAL A 518 20.07 -27.23 -43.18
CA VAL A 518 18.74 -27.36 -43.77
C VAL A 518 18.75 -27.07 -45.26
N ALA A 519 17.83 -27.66 -45.99
CA ALA A 519 17.61 -27.31 -47.39
C ALA A 519 16.57 -26.19 -47.48
N ILE A 520 16.85 -25.13 -48.20
CA ILE A 520 15.93 -24.02 -48.44
C ILE A 520 15.53 -23.94 -49.91
N SER A 521 14.30 -23.48 -50.12
CA SER A 521 13.71 -23.28 -51.45
C SER A 521 13.47 -21.78 -51.67
N ILE A 522 14.10 -21.18 -52.72
CA ILE A 522 13.91 -19.77 -53.06
C ILE A 522 13.39 -19.66 -54.50
N PRO A 523 12.15 -19.22 -54.71
CA PRO A 523 11.62 -18.96 -56.05
C PRO A 523 12.30 -17.79 -56.75
N GLY A 524 12.42 -17.87 -58.07
CA GLY A 524 12.95 -16.78 -58.88
C GLY A 524 14.46 -16.61 -58.86
N VAL A 525 15.19 -17.48 -58.17
CA VAL A 525 16.66 -17.49 -58.09
C VAL A 525 17.21 -18.57 -59.02
N ASN A 526 18.33 -18.22 -59.67
CA ASN A 526 19.18 -19.18 -60.36
C ASN A 526 20.49 -19.29 -59.59
N PHE A 527 20.74 -20.47 -59.00
CA PHE A 527 21.87 -20.69 -58.08
C PHE A 527 23.22 -20.38 -58.75
N GLU A 528 23.51 -20.98 -59.89
CA GLU A 528 24.83 -20.82 -60.62
C GLU A 528 25.15 -19.38 -61.03
N ARG A 529 24.10 -18.55 -61.25
CA ARG A 529 24.29 -17.17 -61.73
C ARG A 529 24.33 -16.15 -60.60
N GLN A 530 23.65 -16.43 -59.45
CA GLN A 530 23.37 -15.43 -58.43
C GLN A 530 23.98 -15.77 -57.07
N LEU A 531 24.40 -17.02 -56.85
CA LEU A 531 24.86 -17.49 -55.53
C LEU A 531 26.18 -18.24 -55.65
N LYS A 532 26.94 -18.28 -54.56
CA LYS A 532 28.22 -19.03 -54.48
C LYS A 532 28.21 -19.90 -53.22
N VAL A 533 28.87 -21.06 -53.32
CA VAL A 533 29.15 -21.89 -52.15
C VAL A 533 29.99 -21.09 -51.16
N ASP A 534 29.78 -21.30 -49.86
CA ASP A 534 30.38 -20.58 -48.73
C ASP A 534 29.98 -19.10 -48.63
N GLU A 535 29.04 -18.61 -49.47
CA GLU A 535 28.50 -17.27 -49.36
C GLU A 535 27.56 -17.16 -48.16
N SER A 536 27.68 -16.06 -47.40
CA SER A 536 26.78 -15.77 -46.30
C SER A 536 25.62 -14.87 -46.74
N LEU A 537 24.40 -15.29 -46.38
CA LEU A 537 23.18 -14.53 -46.62
C LEU A 537 22.62 -14.04 -45.28
N TYR A 538 22.00 -12.88 -45.28
CA TYR A 538 21.46 -12.20 -44.11
C TYR A 538 19.99 -11.85 -44.30
N THR A 539 19.21 -11.88 -43.24
CA THR A 539 17.82 -11.39 -43.28
C THR A 539 17.80 -9.94 -43.76
N ASN A 540 16.98 -9.64 -44.76
CA ASN A 540 16.81 -8.30 -45.27
C ASN A 540 15.88 -7.50 -44.42
N LEU A 541 16.41 -6.67 -43.52
CA LEU A 541 15.66 -5.80 -42.64
C LEU A 541 15.48 -4.41 -43.28
N SER A 542 14.28 -3.84 -43.12
CA SER A 542 14.04 -2.41 -43.35
C SER A 542 14.65 -1.57 -42.24
N GLU A 543 14.90 -0.29 -42.51
CA GLU A 543 15.44 0.63 -41.50
C GLU A 543 14.51 0.77 -40.28
N THR A 544 13.21 0.74 -40.49
CA THR A 544 12.19 0.79 -39.41
C THR A 544 12.23 -0.44 -38.52
N GLU A 545 12.38 -1.64 -39.10
CA GLU A 545 12.54 -2.89 -38.33
C GLU A 545 13.86 -2.90 -37.57
N PHE A 546 14.95 -2.47 -38.19
CA PHE A 546 16.25 -2.36 -37.54
C PHE A 546 16.21 -1.41 -36.32
N ARG A 547 15.57 -0.23 -36.45
CA ARG A 547 15.41 0.72 -35.34
C ARG A 547 14.58 0.12 -34.19
N LYS A 548 13.55 -0.68 -34.48
CA LYS A 548 12.79 -1.40 -33.46
C LYS A 548 13.69 -2.41 -32.73
N PHE A 549 14.47 -3.22 -33.42
CA PHE A 549 15.43 -4.13 -32.80
C PHE A 549 16.50 -3.39 -31.98
N LYS A 550 17.01 -2.26 -32.48
CA LYS A 550 17.98 -1.43 -31.74
C LYS A 550 17.41 -0.89 -30.42
N LYS A 551 16.14 -0.45 -30.44
CA LYS A 551 15.43 0.03 -29.23
C LYS A 551 15.30 -1.06 -28.16
N HIS A 552 15.05 -2.30 -28.58
CA HIS A 552 14.85 -3.46 -27.69
C HIS A 552 16.05 -4.41 -27.65
N LYS A 553 17.25 -3.88 -27.83
CA LYS A 553 18.50 -4.66 -27.89
C LYS A 553 18.72 -5.58 -26.68
N ASN A 554 18.17 -5.22 -25.51
CA ASN A 554 18.31 -6.03 -24.29
C ASN A 554 17.61 -7.38 -24.36
N LEU A 555 16.59 -7.51 -25.21
CA LEU A 555 15.82 -8.75 -25.41
C LEU A 555 16.42 -9.68 -26.46
N LEU A 556 17.41 -9.22 -27.24
CA LEU A 556 18.08 -10.01 -28.26
C LEU A 556 19.20 -10.85 -27.66
N THR A 557 19.38 -12.04 -28.19
CA THR A 557 20.52 -12.91 -27.87
C THR A 557 21.85 -12.29 -28.32
N SER A 558 22.96 -12.78 -27.77
CA SER A 558 24.29 -12.30 -28.15
C SER A 558 24.59 -12.53 -29.63
N GLU A 559 23.99 -13.56 -30.20
CA GLU A 559 24.15 -13.93 -31.63
C GLU A 559 23.32 -13.05 -32.55
N GLU A 560 22.05 -12.83 -32.20
CA GLU A 560 21.20 -11.89 -32.95
C GLU A 560 21.77 -10.47 -32.95
N LYS A 561 22.39 -10.05 -31.85
CA LYS A 561 23.10 -8.76 -31.77
C LYS A 561 24.27 -8.69 -32.76
N LYS A 562 25.06 -9.77 -32.91
CA LYS A 562 26.16 -9.84 -33.86
C LYS A 562 25.65 -9.78 -35.29
N VAL A 563 24.65 -10.61 -35.64
CA VAL A 563 24.04 -10.61 -36.97
C VAL A 563 23.43 -9.25 -37.30
N LEU A 564 22.75 -8.62 -36.36
CA LEU A 564 22.17 -7.28 -36.53
C LEU A 564 23.24 -6.22 -36.81
N GLN A 565 24.41 -6.32 -36.15
CA GLN A 565 25.57 -5.44 -36.44
C GLN A 565 26.14 -5.67 -37.82
N GLU A 566 26.25 -6.92 -38.26
CA GLU A 566 26.72 -7.27 -39.61
C GLU A 566 25.75 -6.73 -40.68
N ILE A 567 24.44 -6.88 -40.50
CA ILE A 567 23.41 -6.29 -41.37
C ILE A 567 23.57 -4.77 -41.45
N ALA A 568 23.76 -4.10 -40.29
CA ALA A 568 23.97 -2.66 -40.25
C ALA A 568 25.23 -2.24 -41.03
N GLN A 569 26.34 -3.01 -40.95
CA GLN A 569 27.55 -2.74 -41.68
C GLN A 569 27.35 -2.90 -43.21
N ILE A 570 26.59 -3.91 -43.64
CA ILE A 570 26.26 -4.13 -45.05
C ILE A 570 25.45 -2.94 -45.58
N LYS A 571 24.36 -2.57 -44.90
CA LYS A 571 23.46 -1.49 -45.31
C LYS A 571 24.13 -0.10 -45.32
N ARG A 572 25.07 0.14 -44.39
CA ARG A 572 25.80 1.41 -44.30
C ARG A 572 26.87 1.62 -45.33
N ARG A 573 27.23 0.61 -46.09
CA ARG A 573 28.14 0.80 -47.25
C ARG A 573 27.51 1.67 -48.34
N GLU A 574 26.20 1.52 -48.57
CA GLU A 574 25.46 2.33 -49.53
C GLU A 574 24.83 3.60 -48.89
N ASN A 575 24.35 3.49 -47.67
CA ASN A 575 23.75 4.60 -46.93
C ASN A 575 24.38 4.76 -45.52
N PRO A 576 25.38 5.64 -45.35
CA PRO A 576 26.12 5.79 -44.10
C PRO A 576 25.24 6.14 -42.87
N THR A 577 24.07 6.74 -43.08
CA THR A 577 23.15 7.14 -42.02
C THR A 577 22.11 6.08 -41.68
N TRP A 578 22.13 4.92 -42.34
CA TRP A 578 21.12 3.89 -42.16
C TRP A 578 21.10 3.34 -40.73
N GLY A 579 19.93 3.39 -40.10
CA GLY A 579 19.69 2.86 -38.76
C GLY A 579 20.39 3.63 -37.62
N ILE A 580 20.83 4.88 -37.84
CA ILE A 580 21.40 5.73 -36.79
C ILE A 580 20.35 6.20 -35.83
#